data_ba6cfa89d05fa06b2887dec80f7f7d15
#
_entry.id   ba6cfa89d05fa06b2887dec80f7f7d15
#
_cell.length_a   1.000
_cell.length_b   1.000
_cell.length_c   1.000
_cell.angle_alpha   90.00
_cell.angle_beta   90.00
_cell.angle_gamma   90.00
#
_symmetry.space_group_name_H-M   'P 1'
#
loop_
_entity.id
_entity.type
_entity.pdbx_description
1 polymer ?
#
loop_
_entity_poly.entity_id
_entity_poly.type
_entity_poly.pdbx_seq_one_letter_code
_entity_poly.pdbx_strand_id
1 'polypeptide(L)'
;MPTYEFIESALIANLDTKANLRGFKFTKKDFAYHGDAYDFIGSHFDKYGKFASFDTLVENYPTLDSSAQSVNFDYAVQIFGDQLLQRKIQTIIQNQFEIIKTNPKQSLDNIMVGLTDIEVDYDEDVQSYDTGDLTRLDEYRARTETRKLGDGLMGIPTSFKTINSTGVGWMPGELVSMFARPTIGKTWMCVHSAAVAINAGFKTLLISTEMPTASISMRLDVILAQMMGYELSHTALRRGDPLDEDMYAEFLTKSSSKSLLVCDHIAGQVGISTAAIAALIRKHQPDFVVIDGVYLVTTGETKKAMWEQSHSLFYGLKNLATSMNLPIMVSTQATRDAGNLFTPPRADQVAFGDALIRASDVALAMCAVEDRDDKRLVQFQKYRDGELPRDLTTMDWKVNNGKIVELPDYDIYNGKDF
;
A
#
# COMPACT_ATOMS: atom_id res chain seq x y z
N MET A 1 -25.00 16.13 -24.56
CA MET A 1 -23.54 16.31 -24.56
C MET A 1 -23.08 16.46 -25.99
N PRO A 2 -22.08 17.29 -26.30
CA PRO A 2 -21.50 17.36 -27.62
C PRO A 2 -20.94 15.99 -28.03
N THR A 3 -20.89 15.74 -29.35
CA THR A 3 -20.36 14.46 -29.87
C THR A 3 -18.86 14.34 -29.60
N TYR A 4 -18.34 13.12 -29.54
CA TYR A 4 -16.90 12.86 -29.39
C TYR A 4 -16.10 13.56 -30.46
N GLU A 5 -16.53 13.43 -31.71
CA GLU A 5 -15.87 14.02 -32.89
C GLU A 5 -15.78 15.55 -32.80
N PHE A 6 -16.86 16.22 -32.33
CA PHE A 6 -16.88 17.67 -32.16
C PHE A 6 -15.90 18.13 -31.05
N ILE A 7 -15.86 17.43 -29.94
CA ILE A 7 -14.94 17.75 -28.82
C ILE A 7 -13.48 17.50 -29.20
N GLU A 8 -13.20 16.43 -29.91
CA GLU A 8 -11.85 16.17 -30.45
C GLU A 8 -11.42 17.27 -31.43
N SER A 9 -12.34 17.72 -32.31
CA SER A 9 -12.11 18.86 -33.21
C SER A 9 -11.84 20.14 -32.41
N ALA A 10 -12.61 20.41 -31.35
CA ALA A 10 -12.43 21.59 -30.50
C ALA A 10 -11.09 21.59 -29.79
N LEU A 11 -10.64 20.44 -29.29
CA LEU A 11 -9.33 20.26 -28.71
C LEU A 11 -8.21 20.59 -29.71
N ILE A 12 -8.25 19.96 -30.85
CA ILE A 12 -7.26 20.10 -31.93
C ILE A 12 -7.20 21.54 -32.44
N ALA A 13 -8.36 22.19 -32.59
CA ALA A 13 -8.44 23.56 -33.05
C ALA A 13 -7.80 24.59 -32.13
N ASN A 14 -7.69 24.25 -30.83
CA ASN A 14 -7.19 25.14 -29.80
C ASN A 14 -5.80 24.73 -29.25
N LEU A 15 -5.13 23.73 -29.82
CA LEU A 15 -3.76 23.36 -29.53
C LEU A 15 -2.76 24.27 -30.24
N ASP A 16 -2.69 25.52 -29.81
CA ASP A 16 -1.93 26.59 -30.49
C ASP A 16 -0.62 26.96 -29.77
N THR A 17 -0.37 26.42 -28.59
CA THR A 17 0.82 26.76 -27.81
C THR A 17 1.61 25.53 -27.38
N LYS A 18 2.93 25.69 -27.25
CA LYS A 18 3.83 24.63 -26.75
C LYS A 18 3.48 24.22 -25.31
N ALA A 19 2.95 25.15 -24.51
CA ALA A 19 2.49 24.89 -23.16
C ALA A 19 1.28 23.96 -23.16
N ASN A 20 0.31 24.21 -24.05
CA ASN A 20 -0.86 23.37 -24.21
C ASN A 20 -0.49 21.95 -24.65
N LEU A 21 0.46 21.80 -25.59
CA LEU A 21 0.89 20.48 -26.07
C LEU A 21 1.71 19.71 -25.03
N ARG A 22 2.56 20.39 -24.23
CA ARG A 22 3.39 19.75 -23.19
C ARG A 22 2.62 19.45 -21.90
N GLY A 23 1.61 20.24 -21.59
CA GLY A 23 0.72 19.98 -20.47
C GLY A 23 -0.29 18.86 -20.77
N PHE A 24 -0.42 18.47 -22.02
CA PHE A 24 -1.34 17.43 -22.46
C PHE A 24 -0.71 16.05 -22.35
N LYS A 25 -1.27 15.19 -21.50
CA LYS A 25 -0.83 13.80 -21.33
C LYS A 25 -1.52 12.81 -22.29
N PHE A 26 -2.33 13.30 -23.22
CA PHE A 26 -3.04 12.45 -24.19
C PHE A 26 -2.11 11.97 -25.29
N THR A 27 -2.40 10.78 -25.79
CA THR A 27 -1.70 10.16 -26.91
C THR A 27 -2.66 10.00 -28.08
N LYS A 28 -2.15 9.78 -29.28
CA LYS A 28 -2.95 9.45 -30.46
C LYS A 28 -4.05 8.41 -30.19
N LYS A 29 -3.78 7.42 -29.33
CA LYS A 29 -4.71 6.34 -29.00
C LYS A 29 -5.91 6.78 -28.16
N ASP A 30 -5.81 7.92 -27.51
CA ASP A 30 -6.87 8.48 -26.67
C ASP A 30 -7.97 9.14 -27.51
N PHE A 31 -7.69 9.45 -28.78
CA PHE A 31 -8.65 10.00 -29.74
C PHE A 31 -9.37 8.88 -30.47
N ALA A 32 -10.69 9.02 -30.64
CA ALA A 32 -11.50 8.05 -31.38
C ALA A 32 -11.55 8.37 -32.86
N TYR A 33 -11.51 9.66 -33.25
CA TYR A 33 -11.70 10.14 -34.60
C TYR A 33 -10.48 10.88 -35.17
N HIS A 34 -9.86 11.75 -34.36
CA HIS A 34 -8.87 12.72 -34.86
C HIS A 34 -7.46 12.49 -34.32
N GLY A 35 -7.13 11.26 -33.90
CA GLY A 35 -5.79 10.93 -33.39
C GLY A 35 -4.66 11.19 -34.39
N ASP A 36 -4.90 11.02 -35.69
CA ASP A 36 -3.91 11.34 -36.75
C ASP A 36 -3.65 12.85 -36.85
N ALA A 37 -4.70 13.68 -36.72
CA ALA A 37 -4.56 15.12 -36.71
C ALA A 37 -3.80 15.60 -35.45
N TYR A 38 -4.04 14.98 -34.30
CA TYR A 38 -3.30 15.26 -33.06
C TYR A 38 -1.81 14.94 -33.21
N ASP A 39 -1.46 13.77 -33.72
CA ASP A 39 -0.08 13.33 -33.96
C ASP A 39 0.64 14.23 -34.98
N PHE A 40 -0.10 14.69 -36.03
CA PHE A 40 0.40 15.63 -37.00
C PHE A 40 0.82 16.97 -36.38
N ILE A 41 0.05 17.52 -35.44
CA ILE A 41 0.39 18.78 -34.76
C ILE A 41 1.76 18.67 -34.09
N GLY A 42 2.01 17.60 -33.34
CA GLY A 42 3.31 17.33 -32.70
C GLY A 42 4.43 17.22 -33.71
N SER A 43 4.24 16.40 -34.75
CA SER A 43 5.23 16.19 -35.80
C SER A 43 5.53 17.46 -36.60
N HIS A 44 4.52 18.29 -36.86
CA HIS A 44 4.67 19.57 -37.56
C HIS A 44 5.49 20.56 -36.72
N PHE A 45 5.19 20.62 -35.42
CA PHE A 45 5.94 21.46 -34.48
C PHE A 45 7.41 21.03 -34.39
N ASP A 46 7.69 19.74 -34.27
CA ASP A 46 9.07 19.21 -34.20
C ASP A 46 9.87 19.51 -35.45
N LYS A 47 9.20 19.49 -36.63
CA LYS A 47 9.85 19.71 -37.92
C LYS A 47 10.07 21.19 -38.23
N TYR A 48 9.13 22.04 -37.93
CA TYR A 48 9.11 23.43 -38.37
C TYR A 48 9.24 24.47 -37.25
N GLY A 49 9.24 24.05 -35.99
CA GLY A 49 9.30 24.90 -34.81
C GLY A 49 8.06 25.80 -34.61
N LYS A 50 6.99 25.56 -35.37
CA LYS A 50 5.72 26.28 -35.33
C LYS A 50 4.55 25.31 -35.40
N PHE A 51 3.44 25.68 -34.78
CA PHE A 51 2.18 24.93 -34.90
C PHE A 51 1.59 25.11 -36.30
N ALA A 52 0.95 24.06 -36.82
CA ALA A 52 0.15 24.16 -38.03
C ALA A 52 -1.06 25.08 -37.75
N SER A 53 -1.42 25.96 -38.72
CA SER A 53 -2.65 26.71 -38.58
C SER A 53 -3.87 25.79 -38.70
N PHE A 54 -4.99 26.18 -38.09
CA PHE A 54 -6.20 25.36 -38.15
C PHE A 54 -6.65 25.13 -39.59
N ASP A 55 -6.49 26.11 -40.48
CA ASP A 55 -6.78 25.96 -41.94
C ASP A 55 -5.91 24.84 -42.54
N THR A 56 -4.63 24.77 -42.21
CA THR A 56 -3.74 23.70 -42.64
C THR A 56 -4.17 22.33 -42.07
N LEU A 57 -4.70 22.29 -40.85
CA LEU A 57 -5.23 21.07 -40.26
C LEU A 57 -6.51 20.61 -40.98
N VAL A 58 -7.44 21.51 -41.27
CA VAL A 58 -8.68 21.19 -41.99
C VAL A 58 -8.40 20.75 -43.43
N GLU A 59 -7.40 21.35 -44.10
CA GLU A 59 -6.99 20.92 -45.45
C GLU A 59 -6.47 19.47 -45.46
N ASN A 60 -5.72 19.08 -44.45
CA ASN A 60 -5.17 17.71 -44.34
C ASN A 60 -6.14 16.73 -43.72
N TYR A 61 -7.03 17.21 -42.85
CA TYR A 61 -8.03 16.42 -42.13
C TYR A 61 -9.43 17.04 -42.27
N PRO A 62 -10.10 16.85 -43.40
CA PRO A 62 -11.38 17.51 -43.71
C PRO A 62 -12.55 17.13 -42.80
N THR A 63 -12.38 16.12 -41.95
CA THR A 63 -13.36 15.70 -40.96
C THR A 63 -13.34 16.58 -39.70
N LEU A 64 -12.34 17.46 -39.53
CA LEU A 64 -12.32 18.41 -38.41
C LEU A 64 -13.44 19.46 -38.58
N ASP A 65 -14.21 19.66 -37.51
CA ASP A 65 -15.31 20.63 -37.50
C ASP A 65 -14.77 22.06 -37.28
N SER A 66 -14.89 22.89 -38.30
CA SER A 66 -14.42 24.29 -38.26
C SER A 66 -15.17 25.16 -37.22
N SER A 67 -16.39 24.80 -36.86
CA SER A 67 -17.17 25.51 -35.84
C SER A 67 -16.64 25.28 -34.42
N ALA A 68 -15.89 24.22 -34.22
CA ALA A 68 -15.31 23.84 -32.95
C ALA A 68 -14.20 24.80 -32.47
N GLN A 69 -13.65 25.64 -33.35
CA GLN A 69 -12.64 26.63 -33.01
C GLN A 69 -13.10 27.68 -31.98
N SER A 70 -14.41 27.93 -31.89
CA SER A 70 -14.98 28.87 -30.93
C SER A 70 -15.15 28.30 -29.51
N VAL A 71 -14.88 27.02 -29.32
CA VAL A 71 -15.03 26.34 -28.00
C VAL A 71 -13.84 26.71 -27.09
N ASN A 72 -14.13 27.01 -25.81
CA ASN A 72 -13.09 27.24 -24.85
C ASN A 72 -12.23 25.99 -24.66
N PHE A 73 -10.91 26.15 -24.63
CA PHE A 73 -9.96 25.07 -24.54
C PHE A 73 -10.12 24.22 -23.27
N ASP A 74 -10.22 24.87 -22.09
CA ASP A 74 -10.34 24.17 -20.80
C ASP A 74 -11.64 23.36 -20.74
N TYR A 75 -12.73 23.92 -21.29
CA TYR A 75 -13.99 23.19 -21.43
C TYR A 75 -13.84 21.97 -22.35
N ALA A 76 -13.15 22.10 -23.48
CA ALA A 76 -12.92 20.99 -24.39
C ALA A 76 -12.07 19.89 -23.74
N VAL A 77 -11.04 20.27 -22.98
CA VAL A 77 -10.19 19.34 -22.19
C VAL A 77 -11.01 18.56 -21.18
N GLN A 78 -11.84 19.26 -20.39
CA GLN A 78 -12.67 18.62 -19.38
C GLN A 78 -13.64 17.60 -20.00
N ILE A 79 -14.39 18.02 -21.03
CA ILE A 79 -15.36 17.12 -21.67
C ILE A 79 -14.67 15.94 -22.36
N PHE A 80 -13.51 16.16 -22.99
CA PHE A 80 -12.73 15.07 -23.59
C PHE A 80 -12.25 14.07 -22.54
N GLY A 81 -11.75 14.55 -21.40
CA GLY A 81 -11.38 13.70 -20.27
C GLY A 81 -12.52 12.82 -19.79
N ASP A 82 -13.70 13.41 -19.58
CA ASP A 82 -14.93 12.69 -19.20
C ASP A 82 -15.32 11.63 -20.24
N GLN A 83 -15.26 12.00 -21.52
CA GLN A 83 -15.58 11.09 -22.63
C GLN A 83 -14.56 9.97 -22.77
N LEU A 84 -13.27 10.26 -22.58
CA LEU A 84 -12.20 9.25 -22.56
C LEU A 84 -12.39 8.27 -21.42
N LEU A 85 -12.66 8.77 -20.22
CA LEU A 85 -12.96 7.95 -19.03
C LEU A 85 -14.18 7.04 -19.29
N GLN A 86 -15.25 7.61 -19.84
CA GLN A 86 -16.44 6.84 -20.21
C GLN A 86 -16.10 5.69 -21.15
N ARG A 87 -15.30 5.93 -22.20
CA ARG A 87 -14.87 4.89 -23.16
C ARG A 87 -14.02 3.82 -22.50
N LYS A 88 -13.06 4.20 -21.65
CA LYS A 88 -12.22 3.26 -20.91
C LYS A 88 -13.08 2.34 -20.05
N ILE A 89 -14.01 2.90 -19.26
CA ILE A 89 -14.93 2.14 -18.43
C ILE A 89 -15.82 1.20 -19.26
N GLN A 90 -16.41 1.71 -20.36
CA GLN A 90 -17.24 0.89 -21.25
C GLN A 90 -16.46 -0.28 -21.85
N THR A 91 -15.21 -0.07 -22.27
CA THR A 91 -14.35 -1.12 -22.82
C THR A 91 -14.05 -2.19 -21.77
N ILE A 92 -13.74 -1.81 -20.54
CA ILE A 92 -13.51 -2.76 -19.44
C ILE A 92 -14.75 -3.63 -19.24
N ILE A 93 -15.93 -3.01 -19.15
CA ILE A 93 -17.19 -3.73 -18.95
C ILE A 93 -17.52 -4.64 -20.14
N GLN A 94 -17.38 -4.15 -21.37
CA GLN A 94 -17.67 -4.91 -22.58
C GLN A 94 -16.80 -6.17 -22.70
N ASN A 95 -15.52 -6.07 -22.37
CA ASN A 95 -14.60 -7.20 -22.37
C ASN A 95 -14.97 -8.30 -21.37
N GLN A 96 -15.86 -8.00 -20.43
CA GLN A 96 -16.28 -8.95 -19.40
C GLN A 96 -17.64 -9.61 -19.69
N PHE A 97 -18.39 -9.18 -20.72
CA PHE A 97 -19.75 -9.71 -20.98
C PHE A 97 -19.85 -11.23 -21.12
N GLU A 98 -18.87 -11.86 -21.75
CA GLU A 98 -18.88 -13.32 -21.89
C GLU A 98 -18.37 -14.02 -20.62
N ILE A 99 -17.44 -13.40 -19.91
CA ILE A 99 -16.88 -13.94 -18.66
C ILE A 99 -17.92 -13.89 -17.54
N ILE A 100 -18.73 -12.83 -17.48
CA ILE A 100 -19.83 -12.71 -16.50
C ILE A 100 -20.78 -13.89 -16.54
N LYS A 101 -21.07 -14.43 -17.72
CA LYS A 101 -22.01 -15.57 -17.91
C LYS A 101 -21.46 -16.88 -17.33
N THR A 102 -20.14 -17.06 -17.37
CA THR A 102 -19.47 -18.32 -17.01
C THR A 102 -18.77 -18.24 -15.65
N ASN A 103 -18.16 -17.10 -15.32
CA ASN A 103 -17.44 -16.88 -14.06
C ASN A 103 -17.60 -15.43 -13.56
N PRO A 104 -18.73 -15.12 -12.91
CA PRO A 104 -19.03 -13.73 -12.48
C PRO A 104 -18.03 -13.16 -11.46
N LYS A 105 -17.40 -14.03 -10.65
CA LYS A 105 -16.39 -13.57 -9.66
C LYS A 105 -15.09 -13.13 -10.34
N GLN A 106 -14.59 -13.92 -11.28
CA GLN A 106 -13.41 -13.53 -12.07
C GLN A 106 -13.68 -12.28 -12.89
N SER A 107 -14.89 -12.15 -13.44
CA SER A 107 -15.28 -10.92 -14.16
C SER A 107 -15.27 -9.70 -13.26
N LEU A 108 -15.79 -9.82 -12.02
CA LEU A 108 -15.75 -8.73 -11.04
C LEU A 108 -14.30 -8.32 -10.71
N ASP A 109 -13.42 -9.28 -10.47
CA ASP A 109 -12.01 -9.02 -10.20
C ASP A 109 -11.34 -8.32 -11.39
N ASN A 110 -11.58 -8.78 -12.62
CA ASN A 110 -11.05 -8.17 -13.83
C ASN A 110 -11.55 -6.73 -14.02
N ILE A 111 -12.83 -6.46 -13.73
CA ILE A 111 -13.39 -5.10 -13.76
C ILE A 111 -12.71 -4.23 -12.71
N MET A 112 -12.56 -4.71 -11.49
CA MET A 112 -11.92 -3.95 -10.41
C MET A 112 -10.46 -3.63 -10.73
N VAL A 113 -9.70 -4.60 -11.26
CA VAL A 113 -8.32 -4.38 -11.73
C VAL A 113 -8.31 -3.37 -12.86
N GLY A 114 -9.15 -3.55 -13.89
CA GLY A 114 -9.21 -2.62 -15.01
C GLY A 114 -9.59 -1.19 -14.61
N LEU A 115 -10.43 -1.01 -13.60
CA LEU A 115 -10.79 0.31 -13.08
C LEU A 115 -9.65 0.95 -12.26
N THR A 116 -8.82 0.15 -11.59
CA THR A 116 -7.62 0.67 -10.90
C THR A 116 -6.51 1.07 -11.87
N ASP A 117 -6.48 0.47 -13.06
CA ASP A 117 -5.52 0.80 -14.12
C ASP A 117 -5.96 2.04 -14.96
N ILE A 118 -7.18 2.51 -14.78
CA ILE A 118 -7.58 3.80 -15.35
C ILE A 118 -6.83 4.88 -14.56
N GLU A 119 -5.74 5.40 -15.14
CA GLU A 119 -5.21 6.69 -14.74
C GLU A 119 -6.32 7.72 -15.05
N VAL A 120 -7.10 8.07 -14.06
CA VAL A 120 -7.91 9.26 -14.11
C VAL A 120 -6.90 10.39 -13.94
N ASP A 121 -6.67 11.16 -15.02
CA ASP A 121 -6.09 12.49 -14.86
C ASP A 121 -7.11 13.30 -14.05
N TYR A 122 -7.04 13.13 -12.73
CA TYR A 122 -7.52 14.19 -11.87
C TYR A 122 -6.63 15.39 -12.15
N ASP A 123 -7.23 16.58 -12.26
CA ASP A 123 -6.47 17.82 -12.13
C ASP A 123 -5.40 17.53 -11.09
N GLU A 124 -4.15 17.50 -11.54
CA GLU A 124 -3.06 17.30 -10.61
C GLU A 124 -3.26 18.35 -9.55
N ASP A 125 -3.45 17.94 -8.31
CA ASP A 125 -3.24 18.79 -7.15
C ASP A 125 -1.75 19.16 -7.15
N VAL A 126 -1.33 19.91 -8.16
CA VAL A 126 -0.07 20.60 -8.18
C VAL A 126 -0.24 21.72 -7.17
N GLN A 127 -0.03 21.38 -5.91
CA GLN A 127 -0.03 22.39 -4.86
C GLN A 127 1.15 23.31 -5.12
N SER A 128 0.86 24.56 -5.42
CA SER A 128 1.87 25.60 -5.46
C SER A 128 2.48 25.72 -4.06
N TYR A 129 3.75 25.34 -3.94
CA TYR A 129 4.47 25.47 -2.69
C TYR A 129 4.93 26.94 -2.53
N ASP A 130 4.13 27.75 -1.87
CA ASP A 130 4.54 29.09 -1.44
C ASP A 130 5.37 28.98 -0.16
N THR A 131 6.63 29.37 -0.22
CA THR A 131 7.55 29.35 0.93
C THR A 131 7.13 30.32 2.05
N GLY A 132 6.31 31.33 1.75
CA GLY A 132 5.76 32.28 2.70
C GLY A 132 4.40 31.92 3.30
N ASP A 133 3.82 30.79 2.91
CA ASP A 133 2.47 30.38 3.34
C ASP A 133 2.43 30.06 4.84
N LEU A 134 1.67 30.87 5.58
CA LEU A 134 1.48 30.73 7.02
C LEU A 134 0.55 29.56 7.40
N THR A 135 -0.19 28.98 6.46
CA THR A 135 -1.06 27.81 6.73
C THR A 135 -0.24 26.64 7.24
N ARG A 136 1.04 26.52 6.84
CA ARG A 136 1.96 25.51 7.37
C ARG A 136 2.21 25.62 8.87
N LEU A 137 2.11 26.81 9.43
CA LEU A 137 2.20 27.02 10.88
C LEU A 137 0.96 26.45 11.58
N ASP A 138 -0.20 26.57 10.96
CA ASP A 138 -1.44 26.00 11.50
C ASP A 138 -1.44 24.46 11.40
N GLU A 139 -0.91 23.91 10.31
CA GLU A 139 -0.64 22.48 10.21
C GLU A 139 0.33 21.97 11.30
N TYR A 140 1.42 22.71 11.53
CA TYR A 140 2.35 22.37 12.61
C TYR A 140 1.68 22.42 13.99
N ARG A 141 0.83 23.42 14.25
CA ARG A 141 0.06 23.52 15.49
C ARG A 141 -0.91 22.35 15.65
N ALA A 142 -1.62 21.98 14.59
CA ALA A 142 -2.51 20.82 14.58
C ALA A 142 -1.75 19.53 14.89
N ARG A 143 -0.57 19.32 14.29
CA ARG A 143 0.31 18.18 14.60
C ARG A 143 0.76 18.19 16.07
N THR A 144 1.07 19.37 16.61
CA THR A 144 1.47 19.51 18.02
C THR A 144 0.34 19.08 18.97
N GLU A 145 -0.90 19.48 18.67
CA GLU A 145 -2.06 19.07 19.47
C GLU A 145 -2.34 17.56 19.33
N THR A 146 -2.26 17.01 18.12
CA THR A 146 -2.39 15.56 17.90
C THR A 146 -1.35 14.77 18.69
N ARG A 147 -0.09 15.25 18.69
CA ARG A 147 0.98 14.62 19.46
C ARG A 147 0.72 14.63 20.96
N LYS A 148 0.15 15.70 21.50
CA LYS A 148 -0.22 15.78 22.93
C LYS A 148 -1.30 14.78 23.29
N LEU A 149 -2.29 14.55 22.41
CA LEU A 149 -3.35 13.57 22.60
C LEU A 149 -2.85 12.12 22.49
N GLY A 150 -1.78 11.88 21.76
CA GLY A 150 -1.16 10.58 21.52
C GLY A 150 0.02 10.27 22.46
N ASP A 151 0.04 10.77 23.69
CA ASP A 151 1.11 10.56 24.68
C ASP A 151 2.51 10.89 24.13
N GLY A 152 2.60 11.89 23.26
CA GLY A 152 3.86 12.34 22.65
C GLY A 152 4.28 11.60 21.40
N LEU A 153 3.48 10.64 20.91
CA LEU A 153 3.73 9.89 19.68
C LEU A 153 2.82 10.36 18.55
N MET A 154 3.39 10.56 17.36
CA MET A 154 2.66 10.74 16.12
C MET A 154 2.54 9.42 15.38
N GLY A 155 1.39 9.19 14.74
CA GLY A 155 1.14 7.94 14.02
C GLY A 155 0.79 6.77 14.93
N ILE A 156 0.89 5.56 14.41
CA ILE A 156 0.53 4.33 15.11
C ILE A 156 1.73 3.77 15.86
N PRO A 157 1.61 3.46 17.16
CA PRO A 157 2.71 2.86 17.92
C PRO A 157 3.26 1.61 17.25
N THR A 158 4.57 1.47 17.24
CA THR A 158 5.27 0.33 16.64
C THR A 158 5.66 -0.71 17.69
N SER A 159 6.02 -1.90 17.23
CA SER A 159 6.64 -2.93 18.07
C SER A 159 8.05 -2.55 18.58
N PHE A 160 8.58 -1.42 18.12
CA PHE A 160 9.97 -1.00 18.33
C PHE A 160 10.04 0.27 19.18
N LYS A 161 10.56 0.12 20.42
CA LYS A 161 10.79 1.27 21.32
C LYS A 161 11.75 2.28 20.70
N THR A 162 12.75 1.80 19.98
CA THR A 162 13.73 2.62 19.24
C THR A 162 13.04 3.57 18.28
N ILE A 163 12.05 3.12 17.51
CA ILE A 163 11.25 3.99 16.63
C ILE A 163 10.36 4.91 17.46
N ASN A 164 9.58 4.35 18.38
CA ASN A 164 8.63 5.12 19.18
C ASN A 164 9.31 6.26 19.98
N SER A 165 10.57 6.04 20.43
CA SER A 165 11.33 7.06 21.16
C SER A 165 11.69 8.30 20.33
N THR A 166 11.62 8.22 18.99
CA THR A 166 11.76 9.40 18.13
C THR A 166 10.52 10.32 18.18
N GLY A 167 9.42 9.86 18.78
CA GLY A 167 8.14 10.54 18.81
C GLY A 167 7.29 10.31 17.56
N VAL A 168 7.70 9.35 16.70
CA VAL A 168 6.98 9.00 15.46
C VAL A 168 6.83 7.47 15.40
N GLY A 169 5.59 7.01 15.18
CA GLY A 169 5.26 5.61 14.89
C GLY A 169 5.11 5.37 13.38
N TRP A 170 4.28 4.40 12.99
CA TRP A 170 3.93 4.20 11.59
C TRP A 170 3.03 5.33 11.12
N MET A 171 3.47 6.05 10.09
CA MET A 171 2.75 7.22 9.59
C MET A 171 1.79 6.87 8.45
N PRO A 172 0.67 7.60 8.30
CA PRO A 172 -0.21 7.44 7.16
C PRO A 172 0.55 7.56 5.83
N GLY A 173 0.22 6.67 4.89
CA GLY A 173 0.86 6.59 3.58
C GLY A 173 2.14 5.74 3.54
N GLU A 174 2.66 5.26 4.67
CA GLU A 174 3.86 4.42 4.69
C GLU A 174 3.57 2.97 4.31
N LEU A 175 4.50 2.40 3.54
CA LEU A 175 4.62 0.96 3.33
C LEU A 175 5.80 0.43 4.15
N VAL A 176 5.50 -0.41 5.14
CA VAL A 176 6.48 -1.05 6.01
C VAL A 176 6.64 -2.50 5.56
N SER A 177 7.85 -2.91 5.22
CA SER A 177 8.13 -4.30 4.86
C SER A 177 8.97 -5.02 5.91
N MET A 178 8.61 -6.26 6.19
CA MET A 178 9.40 -7.15 7.05
C MET A 178 9.67 -8.45 6.34
N PHE A 179 10.92 -8.90 6.39
CA PHE A 179 11.34 -10.14 5.76
C PHE A 179 12.28 -10.96 6.63
N ALA A 180 12.13 -12.25 6.53
CA ALA A 180 12.93 -13.23 7.29
C ALA A 180 12.90 -14.59 6.58
N ARG A 181 13.81 -15.48 6.96
CA ARG A 181 13.71 -16.90 6.60
C ARG A 181 12.45 -17.53 7.19
N PRO A 182 11.95 -18.64 6.64
CA PRO A 182 10.89 -19.42 7.26
C PRO A 182 11.22 -19.74 8.73
N THR A 183 10.20 -19.89 9.56
CA THR A 183 10.28 -20.25 10.98
C THR A 183 10.87 -19.22 11.96
N ILE A 184 11.40 -18.09 11.46
CA ILE A 184 11.97 -17.05 12.32
C ILE A 184 10.91 -16.33 13.18
N GLY A 185 9.65 -16.28 12.72
CA GLY A 185 8.54 -15.74 13.51
C GLY A 185 7.87 -14.50 12.91
N LYS A 186 7.91 -14.33 11.57
CA LYS A 186 7.24 -13.20 10.88
C LYS A 186 5.78 -13.00 11.29
N THR A 187 4.99 -14.07 11.25
CA THR A 187 3.57 -14.04 11.66
C THR A 187 3.40 -13.54 13.10
N TRP A 188 4.27 -13.96 14.03
CA TRP A 188 4.24 -13.46 15.40
C TRP A 188 4.50 -11.97 15.48
N MET A 189 5.44 -11.44 14.69
CA MET A 189 5.71 -10.01 14.63
C MET A 189 4.56 -9.23 13.97
N CYS A 190 3.92 -9.79 12.94
CA CYS A 190 2.73 -9.20 12.31
C CYS A 190 1.57 -9.11 13.33
N VAL A 191 1.27 -10.19 14.04
CA VAL A 191 0.22 -10.20 15.07
C VAL A 191 0.59 -9.28 16.25
N HIS A 192 1.87 -9.23 16.64
CA HIS A 192 2.33 -8.31 17.68
C HIS A 192 2.18 -6.84 17.26
N SER A 193 2.52 -6.49 16.02
CA SER A 193 2.33 -5.12 15.51
C SER A 193 0.85 -4.74 15.47
N ALA A 194 -0.02 -5.66 15.07
CA ALA A 194 -1.46 -5.47 15.14
C ALA A 194 -1.94 -5.32 16.60
N ALA A 195 -1.42 -6.14 17.53
CA ALA A 195 -1.76 -6.08 18.96
C ALA A 195 -1.37 -4.74 19.59
N VAL A 196 -0.18 -4.23 19.27
CA VAL A 196 0.29 -2.90 19.73
C VAL A 196 -0.68 -1.81 19.26
N ALA A 197 -1.06 -1.84 17.98
CA ALA A 197 -1.97 -0.86 17.41
C ALA A 197 -3.37 -0.90 18.06
N ILE A 198 -4.00 -2.08 18.17
CA ILE A 198 -5.33 -2.19 18.81
C ILE A 198 -5.29 -1.93 20.30
N ASN A 199 -4.18 -2.22 20.98
CA ASN A 199 -4.00 -1.88 22.40
C ASN A 199 -3.94 -0.37 22.61
N ALA A 200 -3.43 0.38 21.62
CA ALA A 200 -3.43 1.83 21.60
C ALA A 200 -4.75 2.45 21.08
N GLY A 201 -5.75 1.63 20.72
CA GLY A 201 -7.07 2.08 20.29
C GLY A 201 -7.26 2.23 18.78
N PHE A 202 -6.27 1.86 17.96
CA PHE A 202 -6.37 1.92 16.51
C PHE A 202 -7.09 0.71 15.92
N LYS A 203 -8.00 0.95 15.01
CA LYS A 203 -8.71 -0.09 14.27
C LYS A 203 -7.79 -0.76 13.25
N THR A 204 -7.52 -2.03 13.42
CA THR A 204 -6.53 -2.75 12.63
C THR A 204 -7.16 -3.87 11.81
N LEU A 205 -6.77 -3.97 10.54
CA LEU A 205 -7.10 -5.08 9.64
C LEU A 205 -5.86 -5.94 9.41
N LEU A 206 -5.92 -7.23 9.80
CA LEU A 206 -4.89 -8.21 9.50
C LEU A 206 -5.38 -9.15 8.40
N ILE A 207 -4.63 -9.19 7.32
CA ILE A 207 -4.83 -10.11 6.21
C ILE A 207 -3.81 -11.24 6.35
N SER A 208 -4.30 -12.44 6.65
CA SER A 208 -3.47 -13.63 6.83
C SER A 208 -3.62 -14.55 5.63
N THR A 209 -2.63 -14.60 4.76
CA THR A 209 -2.68 -15.47 3.57
C THR A 209 -2.18 -16.89 3.85
N GLU A 210 -1.49 -17.09 4.98
CA GLU A 210 -0.88 -18.38 5.34
C GLU A 210 -1.65 -19.13 6.44
N MET A 211 -2.34 -18.41 7.31
CA MET A 211 -2.89 -18.99 8.54
C MET A 211 -4.37 -18.68 8.73
N PRO A 212 -5.16 -19.64 9.21
CA PRO A 212 -6.57 -19.42 9.51
C PRO A 212 -6.76 -18.49 10.70
N THR A 213 -7.89 -17.78 10.72
CA THR A 213 -8.28 -16.83 11.77
C THR A 213 -8.14 -17.40 13.18
N ALA A 214 -8.55 -18.67 13.39
CA ALA A 214 -8.42 -19.33 14.70
C ALA A 214 -6.97 -19.39 15.22
N SER A 215 -6.00 -19.59 14.33
CA SER A 215 -4.58 -19.61 14.70
C SER A 215 -4.03 -18.20 14.96
N ILE A 216 -4.54 -17.18 14.29
CA ILE A 216 -4.22 -15.77 14.56
C ILE A 216 -4.80 -15.34 15.89
N SER A 217 -6.05 -15.70 16.20
CA SER A 217 -6.72 -15.34 17.46
C SER A 217 -5.97 -15.84 18.68
N MET A 218 -5.53 -17.12 18.71
CA MET A 218 -4.75 -17.64 19.84
C MET A 218 -3.42 -16.89 20.06
N ARG A 219 -2.76 -16.42 19.00
CA ARG A 219 -1.55 -15.60 19.11
C ARG A 219 -1.86 -14.21 19.64
N LEU A 220 -2.96 -13.62 19.15
CA LEU A 220 -3.42 -12.32 19.60
C LEU A 220 -3.74 -12.34 21.10
N ASP A 221 -4.48 -13.39 21.55
CA ASP A 221 -4.88 -13.53 22.94
C ASP A 221 -3.67 -13.54 23.88
N VAL A 222 -2.65 -14.36 23.59
CA VAL A 222 -1.47 -14.42 24.46
C VAL A 222 -0.65 -13.13 24.43
N ILE A 223 -0.58 -12.44 23.30
CA ILE A 223 0.14 -11.16 23.17
C ILE A 223 -0.59 -10.07 23.95
N LEU A 224 -1.90 -9.94 23.75
CA LEU A 224 -2.71 -8.94 24.47
C LEU A 224 -2.78 -9.24 25.96
N ALA A 225 -2.91 -10.51 26.36
CA ALA A 225 -2.89 -10.92 27.75
C ALA A 225 -1.59 -10.47 28.42
N GLN A 226 -0.45 -10.72 27.79
CA GLN A 226 0.84 -10.27 28.31
C GLN A 226 0.93 -8.74 28.44
N MET A 227 0.43 -8.00 27.43
CA MET A 227 0.40 -6.53 27.49
C MET A 227 -0.52 -5.99 28.58
N MET A 228 -1.55 -6.73 28.96
CA MET A 228 -2.53 -6.38 29.98
C MET A 228 -2.19 -6.97 31.37
N GLY A 229 -1.07 -7.68 31.50
CA GLY A 229 -0.60 -8.25 32.77
C GLY A 229 -1.19 -9.61 33.13
N TYR A 230 -1.79 -10.33 32.16
CA TYR A 230 -2.28 -11.70 32.31
C TYR A 230 -1.26 -12.72 31.81
N GLU A 231 -1.29 -13.92 32.34
CA GLU A 231 -0.41 -15.02 31.95
C GLU A 231 -1.21 -16.09 31.17
N LEU A 232 -1.06 -16.11 29.84
CA LEU A 232 -1.62 -17.16 28.99
C LEU A 232 -0.51 -17.90 28.25
N SER A 233 -0.75 -19.19 27.98
CA SER A 233 0.17 -20.03 27.20
C SER A 233 -0.45 -20.34 25.83
N HIS A 234 0.22 -19.94 24.75
CA HIS A 234 -0.18 -20.31 23.38
C HIS A 234 -0.26 -21.82 23.18
N THR A 235 0.69 -22.57 23.78
CA THR A 235 0.69 -24.04 23.68
C THR A 235 -0.52 -24.62 24.38
N ALA A 236 -0.89 -24.12 25.57
CA ALA A 236 -2.07 -24.57 26.29
C ALA A 236 -3.36 -24.29 25.50
N LEU A 237 -3.52 -23.06 25.00
CA LEU A 237 -4.68 -22.70 24.15
C LEU A 237 -4.78 -23.60 22.92
N ARG A 238 -3.65 -23.87 22.24
CA ARG A 238 -3.62 -24.68 21.03
C ARG A 238 -3.94 -26.15 21.25
N ARG A 239 -3.54 -26.69 22.43
CA ARG A 239 -3.73 -28.11 22.77
C ARG A 239 -5.04 -28.36 23.50
N GLY A 240 -5.65 -27.33 24.08
CA GLY A 240 -6.75 -27.46 25.04
C GLY A 240 -6.27 -28.00 26.38
N ASP A 241 -5.01 -27.69 26.76
CA ASP A 241 -4.48 -28.03 28.06
C ASP A 241 -5.24 -27.22 29.14
N PRO A 242 -5.36 -27.76 30.41
CA PRO A 242 -5.99 -27.02 31.47
C PRO A 242 -5.34 -25.62 31.67
N LEU A 243 -6.17 -24.62 31.84
CA LEU A 243 -5.77 -23.23 32.12
C LEU A 243 -6.72 -22.66 33.19
N ASP A 244 -6.36 -21.51 33.74
CA ASP A 244 -7.24 -20.76 34.63
C ASP A 244 -8.35 -20.10 33.78
N GLU A 245 -9.53 -20.76 33.74
CA GLU A 245 -10.69 -20.31 32.94
C GLU A 245 -11.25 -18.99 33.48
N ASP A 246 -11.22 -18.73 34.79
CA ASP A 246 -11.73 -17.50 35.38
C ASP A 246 -10.83 -16.31 34.97
N MET A 247 -9.52 -16.48 35.03
CA MET A 247 -8.55 -15.48 34.56
C MET A 247 -8.72 -15.24 33.04
N TYR A 248 -8.90 -16.28 32.22
CA TYR A 248 -9.09 -16.14 30.80
C TYR A 248 -10.40 -15.41 30.47
N ALA A 249 -11.48 -15.72 31.16
CA ALA A 249 -12.76 -15.03 31.02
C ALA A 249 -12.67 -13.55 31.44
N GLU A 250 -11.93 -13.24 32.49
CA GLU A 250 -11.67 -11.86 32.91
C GLU A 250 -10.88 -11.09 31.84
N PHE A 251 -9.81 -11.69 31.31
CA PHE A 251 -9.04 -11.11 30.19
C PHE A 251 -9.93 -10.82 29.00
N LEU A 252 -10.73 -11.80 28.53
CA LEU A 252 -11.62 -11.63 27.38
C LEU A 252 -12.64 -10.50 27.61
N THR A 253 -13.18 -10.39 28.81
CA THR A 253 -14.08 -9.31 29.19
C THR A 253 -13.43 -7.94 29.10
N LYS A 254 -12.23 -7.80 29.68
CA LYS A 254 -11.47 -6.54 29.68
C LYS A 254 -10.92 -6.17 28.30
N SER A 255 -10.64 -7.14 27.45
CA SER A 255 -10.16 -6.92 26.07
C SER A 255 -11.29 -6.69 25.06
N SER A 256 -12.56 -6.75 25.45
CA SER A 256 -13.72 -6.72 24.56
C SER A 256 -13.83 -5.45 23.68
N SER A 257 -13.26 -4.32 24.13
CA SER A 257 -13.18 -3.09 23.34
C SER A 257 -12.05 -3.08 22.30
N LYS A 258 -11.15 -4.07 22.33
CA LYS A 258 -9.98 -4.18 21.45
C LYS A 258 -10.30 -5.19 20.35
N SER A 259 -10.62 -4.70 19.15
CA SER A 259 -10.99 -5.59 18.04
C SER A 259 -9.98 -5.56 16.91
N LEU A 260 -9.54 -6.76 16.51
CA LEU A 260 -8.78 -6.98 15.30
C LEU A 260 -9.73 -7.53 14.22
N LEU A 261 -9.75 -6.89 13.07
CA LEU A 261 -10.40 -7.43 11.89
C LEU A 261 -9.43 -8.41 11.22
N VAL A 262 -9.83 -9.67 11.05
CA VAL A 262 -9.00 -10.69 10.39
C VAL A 262 -9.66 -11.17 9.11
N CYS A 263 -8.90 -11.21 8.01
CA CYS A 263 -9.29 -11.81 6.76
C CYS A 263 -8.26 -12.87 6.37
N ASP A 264 -8.64 -14.14 6.41
CA ASP A 264 -7.78 -15.27 6.01
C ASP A 264 -8.18 -15.87 4.65
N HIS A 265 -9.38 -15.54 4.16
CA HIS A 265 -9.84 -15.92 2.84
C HIS A 265 -10.97 -15.00 2.37
N ILE A 266 -11.19 -14.97 1.07
CA ILE A 266 -12.36 -14.34 0.47
C ILE A 266 -13.21 -15.42 -0.19
N ALA A 267 -14.46 -15.51 0.22
CA ALA A 267 -15.36 -16.57 -0.25
C ALA A 267 -15.41 -16.63 -1.79
N GLY A 268 -14.98 -17.78 -2.34
CA GLY A 268 -14.99 -18.09 -3.76
C GLY A 268 -13.87 -17.44 -4.60
N GLN A 269 -12.83 -16.92 -3.97
CA GLN A 269 -11.59 -16.53 -4.64
C GLN A 269 -10.47 -17.50 -4.30
N VAL A 270 -9.55 -17.70 -5.25
CA VAL A 270 -8.29 -18.41 -5.02
C VAL A 270 -7.24 -17.35 -4.68
N GLY A 271 -6.99 -17.15 -3.38
CA GLY A 271 -6.10 -16.10 -2.87
C GLY A 271 -6.80 -14.75 -2.67
N ILE A 272 -6.03 -13.79 -2.19
CA ILE A 272 -6.49 -12.41 -1.92
C ILE A 272 -5.82 -11.49 -2.94
N SER A 273 -6.60 -10.68 -3.66
CA SER A 273 -6.07 -9.74 -4.63
C SER A 273 -5.87 -8.33 -4.03
N THR A 274 -5.01 -7.52 -4.66
CA THR A 274 -4.83 -6.11 -4.26
C THR A 274 -6.15 -5.32 -4.35
N ALA A 275 -6.99 -5.60 -5.33
CA ALA A 275 -8.33 -5.02 -5.47
C ALA A 275 -9.24 -5.41 -4.29
N ALA A 276 -9.18 -6.67 -3.86
CA ALA A 276 -9.92 -7.15 -2.69
C ALA A 276 -9.43 -6.47 -1.39
N ILE A 277 -8.12 -6.27 -1.24
CA ILE A 277 -7.54 -5.51 -0.12
C ILE A 277 -8.08 -4.08 -0.11
N ALA A 278 -8.08 -3.40 -1.25
CA ALA A 278 -8.64 -2.06 -1.38
C ALA A 278 -10.14 -2.01 -1.00
N ALA A 279 -10.92 -3.01 -1.42
CA ALA A 279 -12.34 -3.12 -1.06
C ALA A 279 -12.54 -3.33 0.45
N LEU A 280 -11.72 -4.17 1.09
CA LEU A 280 -11.76 -4.38 2.54
C LEU A 280 -11.42 -3.11 3.31
N ILE A 281 -10.40 -2.36 2.87
CA ILE A 281 -10.02 -1.08 3.47
C ILE A 281 -11.18 -0.08 3.36
N ARG A 282 -11.76 0.09 2.17
CA ARG A 282 -12.91 1.00 1.98
C ARG A 282 -14.12 0.60 2.82
N LYS A 283 -14.42 -0.71 2.92
CA LYS A 283 -15.56 -1.22 3.68
C LYS A 283 -15.39 -1.05 5.18
N HIS A 284 -14.20 -1.35 5.69
CA HIS A 284 -13.97 -1.44 7.13
C HIS A 284 -13.30 -0.20 7.71
N GLN A 285 -12.71 0.67 6.89
CA GLN A 285 -12.03 1.92 7.31
C GLN A 285 -11.07 1.66 8.48
N PRO A 286 -10.05 0.78 8.33
CA PRO A 286 -9.04 0.58 9.36
C PRO A 286 -8.07 1.76 9.41
N ASP A 287 -7.44 1.96 10.56
CA ASP A 287 -6.34 2.90 10.73
C ASP A 287 -4.99 2.27 10.32
N PHE A 288 -4.89 0.94 10.39
CA PHE A 288 -3.68 0.17 10.08
C PHE A 288 -4.02 -1.15 9.38
N VAL A 289 -3.21 -1.50 8.39
CA VAL A 289 -3.33 -2.78 7.68
C VAL A 289 -2.05 -3.58 7.83
N VAL A 290 -2.19 -4.85 8.20
CA VAL A 290 -1.07 -5.82 8.26
C VAL A 290 -1.36 -6.96 7.29
N ILE A 291 -0.41 -7.28 6.41
CA ILE A 291 -0.53 -8.37 5.43
C ILE A 291 0.56 -9.40 5.73
N ASP A 292 0.16 -10.53 6.30
CA ASP A 292 1.08 -11.64 6.58
C ASP A 292 1.13 -12.59 5.38
N GLY A 293 2.30 -12.64 4.73
CA GLY A 293 2.51 -13.46 3.54
C GLY A 293 2.17 -12.75 2.21
N VAL A 294 2.66 -11.52 2.01
CA VAL A 294 2.34 -10.71 0.81
C VAL A 294 2.66 -11.41 -0.52
N TYR A 295 3.59 -12.35 -0.55
CA TYR A 295 3.94 -13.13 -1.74
C TYR A 295 2.81 -14.07 -2.23
N LEU A 296 1.78 -14.27 -1.43
CA LEU A 296 0.56 -15.02 -1.80
C LEU A 296 -0.57 -14.09 -2.26
N VAL A 297 -0.37 -12.78 -2.22
CA VAL A 297 -1.31 -11.79 -2.76
C VAL A 297 -1.18 -11.74 -4.27
N THR A 298 -2.31 -11.71 -4.96
CA THR A 298 -2.36 -11.68 -6.42
C THR A 298 -2.66 -10.29 -6.95
N THR A 299 -2.09 -9.94 -8.10
CA THR A 299 -2.43 -8.71 -8.83
C THR A 299 -3.57 -8.91 -9.83
N GLY A 300 -4.02 -10.16 -10.03
CA GLY A 300 -4.98 -10.51 -11.09
C GLY A 300 -4.36 -10.62 -12.48
N GLU A 301 -3.10 -10.28 -12.65
CA GLU A 301 -2.38 -10.23 -13.93
C GLU A 301 -1.64 -11.55 -14.20
N THR A 302 -2.31 -12.54 -14.81
CA THR A 302 -1.72 -13.87 -15.04
C THR A 302 -0.74 -13.94 -16.23
N LYS A 303 -0.67 -12.91 -17.08
CA LYS A 303 0.13 -12.92 -18.32
C LYS A 303 1.48 -12.19 -18.21
N LYS A 304 1.74 -11.46 -17.14
CA LYS A 304 3.00 -10.73 -16.95
C LYS A 304 4.10 -11.64 -16.39
N ALA A 305 5.34 -11.30 -16.67
CA ALA A 305 6.49 -11.94 -16.05
C ALA A 305 6.45 -11.77 -14.51
N MET A 306 7.00 -12.71 -13.76
CA MET A 306 6.93 -12.73 -12.30
C MET A 306 7.52 -11.48 -11.65
N TRP A 307 8.56 -10.88 -12.22
CA TRP A 307 9.16 -9.64 -11.73
C TRP A 307 8.24 -8.43 -11.96
N GLU A 308 7.50 -8.38 -13.08
CA GLU A 308 6.51 -7.32 -13.36
C GLU A 308 5.32 -7.41 -12.42
N GLN A 309 4.83 -8.63 -12.13
CA GLN A 309 3.77 -8.87 -11.16
C GLN A 309 4.17 -8.37 -9.77
N SER A 310 5.41 -8.66 -9.35
CA SER A 310 5.93 -8.23 -8.06
C SER A 310 6.09 -6.72 -7.97
N HIS A 311 6.56 -6.09 -9.05
CA HIS A 311 6.65 -4.65 -9.15
C HIS A 311 5.26 -4.02 -9.03
N SER A 312 4.27 -4.49 -9.83
CA SER A 312 2.87 -4.03 -9.75
C SER A 312 2.28 -4.22 -8.35
N LEU A 313 2.57 -5.35 -7.69
CA LEU A 313 2.09 -5.64 -6.34
C LEU A 313 2.59 -4.62 -5.32
N PHE A 314 3.91 -4.43 -5.21
CA PHE A 314 4.47 -3.60 -4.15
C PHE A 314 4.23 -2.11 -4.36
N TYR A 315 4.32 -1.64 -5.61
CA TYR A 315 3.96 -0.25 -5.93
C TYR A 315 2.45 -0.01 -5.79
N GLY A 316 1.63 -1.01 -6.15
CA GLY A 316 0.19 -0.97 -5.91
C GLY A 316 -0.16 -0.86 -4.42
N LEU A 317 0.52 -1.60 -3.54
CA LEU A 317 0.34 -1.49 -2.08
C LEU A 317 0.84 -0.14 -1.54
N LYS A 318 1.96 0.39 -2.06
CA LYS A 318 2.44 1.72 -1.70
C LYS A 318 1.44 2.80 -2.11
N ASN A 319 0.94 2.74 -3.34
CA ASN A 319 -0.08 3.67 -3.82
C ASN A 319 -1.38 3.56 -2.98
N LEU A 320 -1.76 2.34 -2.60
CA LEU A 320 -2.92 2.11 -1.73
C LEU A 320 -2.70 2.75 -0.35
N ALA A 321 -1.53 2.57 0.27
CA ALA A 321 -1.19 3.21 1.53
C ALA A 321 -1.31 4.74 1.43
N THR A 322 -0.75 5.33 0.38
CA THR A 322 -0.75 6.79 0.15
C THR A 322 -2.15 7.30 -0.14
N SER A 323 -2.89 6.68 -1.08
CA SER A 323 -4.23 7.14 -1.48
C SER A 323 -5.29 6.97 -0.39
N MET A 324 -5.17 5.93 0.45
CA MET A 324 -6.06 5.69 1.59
C MET A 324 -5.59 6.36 2.88
N ASN A 325 -4.43 7.05 2.83
CA ASN A 325 -3.84 7.78 3.96
C ASN A 325 -3.71 6.93 5.23
N LEU A 326 -3.21 5.71 5.10
CA LEU A 326 -2.98 4.79 6.23
C LEU A 326 -1.68 3.98 6.04
N PRO A 327 -1.01 3.55 7.12
CA PRO A 327 0.16 2.68 7.01
C PRO A 327 -0.26 1.24 6.65
N ILE A 328 0.55 0.61 5.80
CA ILE A 328 0.42 -0.81 5.46
C ILE A 328 1.72 -1.52 5.82
N MET A 329 1.65 -2.55 6.67
CA MET A 329 2.78 -3.43 6.98
C MET A 329 2.63 -4.75 6.23
N VAL A 330 3.69 -5.21 5.58
CA VAL A 330 3.70 -6.47 4.85
C VAL A 330 4.81 -7.39 5.32
N SER A 331 4.56 -8.69 5.35
CA SER A 331 5.60 -9.70 5.58
C SER A 331 5.90 -10.50 4.33
N THR A 332 7.18 -10.85 4.11
CA THR A 332 7.61 -11.73 3.02
C THR A 332 8.74 -12.66 3.45
N GLN A 333 9.05 -13.65 2.60
CA GLN A 333 10.08 -14.63 2.88
C GLN A 333 11.40 -14.27 2.18
N ALA A 334 12.52 -14.43 2.90
CA ALA A 334 13.83 -14.41 2.31
C ALA A 334 14.11 -15.70 1.52
N THR A 335 14.84 -15.58 0.42
CA THR A 335 15.23 -16.70 -0.44
C THR A 335 16.20 -17.66 0.27
N ARG A 336 16.43 -18.83 -0.33
CA ARG A 336 17.40 -19.81 0.20
C ARG A 336 18.84 -19.26 0.23
N ASP A 337 19.15 -18.34 -0.66
CA ASP A 337 20.49 -17.71 -0.76
C ASP A 337 20.79 -16.75 0.40
N ALA A 338 19.81 -16.48 1.28
CA ALA A 338 20.00 -15.71 2.52
C ALA A 338 20.91 -16.40 3.56
N GLY A 339 21.54 -17.51 3.21
CA GLY A 339 22.53 -18.19 4.05
C GLY A 339 21.94 -18.83 5.31
N ASN A 340 22.55 -18.59 6.46
CA ASN A 340 22.13 -19.16 7.73
C ASN A 340 20.91 -18.40 8.34
N LEU A 341 20.36 -18.97 9.41
CA LEU A 341 19.20 -18.40 10.11
C LEU A 341 19.59 -17.27 11.09
N PHE A 342 20.88 -17.08 11.36
CA PHE A 342 21.44 -16.22 12.40
C PHE A 342 21.98 -14.89 11.88
N THR A 343 21.89 -14.65 10.58
CA THR A 343 22.27 -13.39 9.97
C THR A 343 21.03 -12.75 9.33
N PRO A 344 20.76 -11.46 9.58
CA PRO A 344 19.65 -10.79 8.94
C PRO A 344 19.79 -10.87 7.41
N PRO A 345 18.77 -11.33 6.68
CA PRO A 345 18.83 -11.38 5.23
C PRO A 345 18.95 -9.97 4.66
N ARG A 346 19.74 -9.83 3.59
CA ARG A 346 19.87 -8.56 2.87
C ARG A 346 18.74 -8.39 1.87
N ALA A 347 18.54 -7.17 1.39
CA ALA A 347 17.51 -6.82 0.43
C ALA A 347 17.53 -7.67 -0.86
N ASP A 348 18.75 -7.97 -1.38
CA ASP A 348 18.96 -8.80 -2.56
C ASP A 348 18.64 -10.30 -2.33
N GLN A 349 18.48 -10.71 -1.08
CA GLN A 349 18.17 -12.07 -0.66
C GLN A 349 16.68 -12.27 -0.36
N VAL A 350 15.84 -11.34 -0.73
CA VAL A 350 14.38 -11.45 -0.60
C VAL A 350 13.77 -11.79 -1.97
N ALA A 351 12.80 -12.67 -1.99
CA ALA A 351 12.05 -12.92 -3.22
C ALA A 351 11.44 -11.60 -3.71
N PHE A 352 11.87 -11.13 -4.89
CA PHE A 352 11.50 -9.82 -5.45
C PHE A 352 11.97 -8.60 -4.62
N GLY A 353 13.04 -8.75 -3.85
CA GLY A 353 13.49 -7.82 -2.84
C GLY A 353 13.72 -6.40 -3.32
N ASP A 354 14.29 -6.21 -4.52
CA ASP A 354 14.53 -4.88 -5.08
C ASP A 354 13.23 -4.06 -5.22
N ALA A 355 12.16 -4.65 -5.76
CA ALA A 355 10.89 -3.97 -5.92
C ALA A 355 10.24 -3.65 -4.57
N LEU A 356 10.26 -4.61 -3.63
CA LEU A 356 9.73 -4.42 -2.28
C LEU A 356 10.46 -3.31 -1.53
N ILE A 357 11.80 -3.37 -1.47
CA ILE A 357 12.61 -2.39 -0.74
C ILE A 357 12.48 -0.99 -1.35
N ARG A 358 12.44 -0.88 -2.69
CA ARG A 358 12.26 0.40 -3.37
C ARG A 358 10.90 1.01 -3.04
N ALA A 359 9.83 0.22 -3.07
CA ALA A 359 8.47 0.67 -2.76
C ALA A 359 8.28 1.01 -1.28
N SER A 360 8.99 0.32 -0.36
CA SER A 360 8.84 0.51 1.08
C SER A 360 9.44 1.83 1.57
N ASP A 361 8.84 2.41 2.58
CA ASP A 361 9.40 3.54 3.34
C ASP A 361 10.27 3.02 4.49
N VAL A 362 9.86 1.92 5.11
CA VAL A 362 10.63 1.20 6.14
C VAL A 362 10.81 -0.25 5.72
N ALA A 363 12.03 -0.78 5.88
CA ALA A 363 12.31 -2.18 5.58
C ALA A 363 13.10 -2.82 6.72
N LEU A 364 12.58 -3.95 7.22
CA LEU A 364 13.05 -4.66 8.40
C LEU A 364 13.46 -6.09 8.02
N ALA A 365 14.66 -6.48 8.36
CA ALA A 365 15.14 -7.86 8.24
C ALA A 365 15.18 -8.51 9.62
N MET A 366 14.66 -9.74 9.76
CA MET A 366 14.66 -10.45 11.04
C MET A 366 15.37 -11.81 10.93
N CYS A 367 16.18 -12.15 11.95
CA CYS A 367 16.84 -13.45 12.06
C CYS A 367 16.77 -14.01 13.49
N ALA A 368 17.13 -15.28 13.65
CA ALA A 368 17.34 -15.92 14.93
C ALA A 368 18.69 -15.48 15.54
N VAL A 369 18.90 -15.82 16.79
CA VAL A 369 20.18 -15.69 17.46
C VAL A 369 20.69 -17.09 17.77
N GLU A 370 21.96 -17.36 17.47
CA GLU A 370 22.57 -18.66 17.72
C GLU A 370 22.53 -18.99 19.21
N ASP A 371 22.16 -20.22 19.53
CA ASP A 371 22.00 -20.73 20.90
C ASP A 371 21.05 -19.93 21.83
N ARG A 372 20.20 -19.07 21.25
CA ARG A 372 19.26 -18.21 21.99
C ARG A 372 17.88 -18.21 21.34
N ASP A 373 17.11 -19.28 21.58
CA ASP A 373 15.74 -19.38 21.06
C ASP A 373 14.79 -18.30 21.60
N ASP A 374 15.14 -17.70 22.74
CA ASP A 374 14.41 -16.62 23.39
C ASP A 374 14.74 -15.23 22.86
N LYS A 375 15.54 -15.13 21.79
CA LYS A 375 15.93 -13.85 21.17
C LYS A 375 15.73 -13.86 19.67
N ARG A 376 15.49 -12.64 19.13
CA ARG A 376 15.56 -12.37 17.69
C ARG A 376 16.32 -11.08 17.45
N LEU A 377 17.02 -11.01 16.33
CA LEU A 377 17.59 -9.76 15.83
C LEU A 377 16.70 -9.18 14.76
N VAL A 378 16.52 -7.87 14.78
CA VAL A 378 15.85 -7.08 13.76
C VAL A 378 16.83 -6.02 13.30
N GLN A 379 17.06 -5.99 11.99
CA GLN A 379 17.88 -4.98 11.33
C GLN A 379 17.03 -4.06 10.50
N PHE A 380 17.21 -2.76 10.67
CA PHE A 380 16.60 -1.74 9.84
C PHE A 380 17.43 -1.58 8.57
N GLN A 381 16.91 -2.03 7.44
CA GLN A 381 17.58 -1.95 6.13
C GLN A 381 17.24 -0.67 5.38
N LYS A 382 16.10 -0.06 5.71
CA LYS A 382 15.65 1.22 5.16
C LYS A 382 14.77 1.94 6.16
N TYR A 383 14.95 3.25 6.23
CA TYR A 383 14.08 4.17 6.96
C TYR A 383 14.09 5.51 6.21
N ARG A 384 12.98 5.88 5.54
CA ARG A 384 12.98 7.00 4.57
C ARG A 384 12.96 8.36 5.27
N ASP A 385 12.14 8.49 6.31
CA ASP A 385 11.82 9.79 6.91
C ASP A 385 12.60 10.06 8.22
N GLY A 386 13.92 9.85 8.19
CA GLY A 386 14.77 10.17 9.32
C GLY A 386 16.09 9.40 9.35
N GLU A 387 16.89 9.71 10.35
CA GLU A 387 18.08 8.93 10.66
C GLU A 387 17.65 7.61 11.32
N LEU A 388 18.28 6.52 10.92
CA LEU A 388 18.10 5.23 11.60
C LEU A 388 18.57 5.37 13.05
N PRO A 389 17.67 5.22 14.04
CA PRO A 389 18.07 5.36 15.43
C PRO A 389 19.10 4.30 15.84
N ARG A 390 19.05 3.13 15.20
CA ARG A 390 19.93 1.98 15.44
C ARG A 390 19.81 0.98 14.29
N ASP A 391 20.97 0.48 13.79
CA ASP A 391 20.99 -0.46 12.67
C ASP A 391 20.45 -1.84 13.05
N LEU A 392 20.68 -2.27 14.28
CA LEU A 392 20.35 -3.61 14.76
C LEU A 392 19.75 -3.53 16.17
N THR A 393 18.65 -4.22 16.38
CA THR A 393 18.00 -4.30 17.69
C THR A 393 17.71 -5.75 18.09
N THR A 394 17.77 -6.02 19.40
CA THR A 394 17.46 -7.33 19.96
C THR A 394 16.03 -7.35 20.50
N MET A 395 15.30 -8.41 20.21
CA MET A 395 13.95 -8.65 20.73
C MET A 395 14.00 -9.77 21.78
N ASP A 396 13.44 -9.57 22.98
CA ASP A 396 13.08 -10.66 23.88
C ASP A 396 11.92 -11.42 23.28
N TRP A 397 12.09 -12.74 23.06
CA TRP A 397 11.23 -13.52 22.16
C TRP A 397 10.64 -14.73 22.86
N LYS A 398 9.63 -14.51 23.69
CA LYS A 398 8.95 -15.58 24.45
C LYS A 398 7.50 -15.72 23.98
N VAL A 399 7.35 -16.12 22.71
CA VAL A 399 6.06 -16.14 22.01
C VAL A 399 5.02 -17.04 22.64
N ASN A 400 5.43 -18.10 23.34
CA ASN A 400 4.48 -18.95 24.05
C ASN A 400 3.70 -18.19 25.12
N ASN A 401 4.30 -17.17 25.73
CA ASN A 401 3.69 -16.32 26.74
C ASN A 401 3.34 -14.92 26.17
N GLY A 402 3.34 -14.79 24.86
CA GLY A 402 3.01 -13.52 24.20
C GLY A 402 4.05 -12.41 24.33
N LYS A 403 5.19 -12.66 24.97
CA LYS A 403 6.19 -11.63 25.23
C LYS A 403 7.11 -11.43 24.02
N ILE A 404 6.96 -10.29 23.36
CA ILE A 404 7.81 -9.80 22.28
C ILE A 404 8.15 -8.35 22.63
N VAL A 405 9.38 -8.10 23.09
CA VAL A 405 9.79 -6.79 23.61
C VAL A 405 11.18 -6.44 23.10
N GLU A 406 11.33 -5.25 22.57
CA GLU A 406 12.64 -4.72 22.19
C GLU A 406 13.51 -4.48 23.43
N LEU A 407 14.76 -4.87 23.33
CA LEU A 407 15.82 -4.67 24.32
C LEU A 407 16.86 -3.68 23.74
N PRO A 408 16.61 -2.37 23.79
CA PRO A 408 17.41 -1.38 23.06
C PRO A 408 18.85 -1.28 23.57
N ASP A 409 19.10 -1.63 24.81
CA ASP A 409 20.42 -1.54 25.44
C ASP A 409 21.14 -2.90 25.56
N TYR A 410 20.58 -3.96 24.94
CA TYR A 410 21.15 -5.29 25.03
C TYR A 410 22.14 -5.56 23.90
N ASP A 411 23.43 -5.70 24.25
CA ASP A 411 24.45 -6.20 23.33
C ASP A 411 24.51 -7.73 23.37
N ILE A 412 24.02 -8.33 22.29
CA ILE A 412 23.93 -9.79 22.16
C ILE A 412 25.30 -10.45 22.05
N TYR A 413 26.33 -9.73 21.56
CA TYR A 413 27.67 -10.26 21.36
C TYR A 413 28.50 -10.23 22.63
N ASN A 414 28.22 -9.31 23.53
CA ASN A 414 28.95 -9.17 24.80
C ASN A 414 28.15 -9.64 26.02
N GLY A 415 26.86 -9.96 25.85
CA GLY A 415 25.99 -10.44 26.95
C GLY A 415 25.82 -9.44 28.09
N LYS A 416 26.02 -8.14 27.81
CA LYS A 416 25.92 -7.06 28.79
C LYS A 416 24.80 -6.11 28.45
N ASP A 417 24.04 -5.74 29.47
CA ASP A 417 23.19 -4.55 29.40
C ASP A 417 24.09 -3.30 29.40
N PHE A 418 23.80 -2.35 28.53
CA PHE A 418 24.45 -1.04 28.48
C PHE A 418 23.78 -0.05 29.40
#